data_88590d45f634197a93c9b8d5703503b7
#
_entry.id   88590d45f634197a93c9b8d5703503b7
#
_cell.length_a   1.000
_cell.length_b   1.000
_cell.length_c   1.000
_cell.angle_alpha   90.00
_cell.angle_beta   90.00
_cell.angle_gamma   90.00
#
_symmetry.space_group_name_H-M   'P 1'
#
loop_
_entity.id
_entity.type
_entity.pdbx_description
1 polymer ?
#
loop_
_entity_poly.entity_id
_entity_poly.type
_entity_poly.pdbx_seq_one_letter_code
_entity_poly.pdbx_strand_id
1 'polypeptide(L)'
;MSNKEDVTNINGDISNATMSHTSNDISNTDFIIRDLDLNQEPEMPRQSKNFWQDAWSQLKRNKLAVIGMIGLLLIVIMAFIGPLMNKHDFAEQNVDHRNLPAKIPLLDHVSFLPFDGKGTDGKNAYKEAGAKENYWFGTDQLGRDLWTRTWKGAQISLYIGVVAALLDICIGVVY
;
A
#
# COMPACT_ATOMS: atom_id res chain seq x y z
N MET A 1 -13.85 29.66 -79.37
CA MET A 1 -14.11 28.21 -79.20
C MET A 1 -12.78 27.47 -79.08
N SER A 2 -12.07 27.67 -78.06
CA SER A 2 -10.83 26.89 -77.79
C SER A 2 -10.54 27.04 -76.32
N ASN A 3 -11.10 26.13 -75.44
CA ASN A 3 -10.64 26.03 -74.06
C ASN A 3 -11.31 24.86 -73.33
N LYS A 4 -11.88 23.89 -73.99
CA LYS A 4 -12.57 22.73 -73.32
C LYS A 4 -11.82 21.42 -73.52
N GLU A 5 -10.90 21.30 -74.44
CA GLU A 5 -10.13 20.08 -74.73
C GLU A 5 -8.86 19.97 -73.86
N ASP A 6 -8.28 21.08 -73.44
CA ASP A 6 -7.06 21.07 -72.63
C ASP A 6 -7.29 20.68 -71.15
N VAL A 7 -8.50 20.94 -70.61
CA VAL A 7 -8.81 20.63 -69.19
C VAL A 7 -9.06 19.15 -68.98
N THR A 8 -9.58 18.43 -69.94
CA THR A 8 -9.86 16.99 -69.85
C THR A 8 -8.58 16.15 -69.93
N ASN A 9 -7.55 16.64 -70.64
CA ASN A 9 -6.30 15.91 -70.77
C ASN A 9 -5.42 16.02 -69.52
N ILE A 10 -5.42 17.19 -68.88
CA ILE A 10 -4.69 17.41 -67.61
C ILE A 10 -5.24 16.58 -66.47
N ASN A 11 -6.58 16.39 -66.37
CA ASN A 11 -7.21 15.58 -65.34
C ASN A 11 -6.94 14.07 -65.50
N GLY A 12 -6.80 13.59 -66.75
CA GLY A 12 -6.43 12.21 -67.02
C GLY A 12 -5.01 11.84 -66.60
N ASP A 13 -4.08 12.75 -66.84
CA ASP A 13 -2.66 12.55 -66.47
C ASP A 13 -2.43 12.65 -64.97
N ILE A 14 -3.14 13.53 -64.26
CA ILE A 14 -3.06 13.65 -62.80
C ILE A 14 -3.64 12.40 -62.12
N SER A 15 -4.77 11.87 -62.65
CA SER A 15 -5.40 10.66 -62.12
C SER A 15 -4.48 9.44 -62.25
N ASN A 16 -3.85 9.26 -63.39
CA ASN A 16 -2.96 8.13 -63.64
C ASN A 16 -1.62 8.26 -62.91
N ALA A 17 -1.08 9.47 -62.76
CA ALA A 17 0.14 9.74 -61.99
C ALA A 17 -0.09 9.49 -60.49
N THR A 18 -1.27 9.88 -59.95
CA THR A 18 -1.59 9.68 -58.51
C THR A 18 -1.84 8.22 -58.19
N MET A 19 -2.49 7.45 -59.06
CA MET A 19 -2.71 6.01 -58.86
C MET A 19 -1.43 5.19 -58.98
N SER A 20 -0.50 5.56 -59.88
CA SER A 20 0.76 4.83 -60.00
C SER A 20 1.71 5.07 -58.83
N HIS A 21 1.71 6.27 -58.23
CA HIS A 21 2.53 6.57 -57.06
C HIS A 21 1.99 5.88 -55.78
N THR A 22 0.66 5.83 -55.63
CA THR A 22 0.06 5.25 -54.41
C THR A 22 0.24 3.74 -54.34
N SER A 23 0.14 3.03 -55.49
CA SER A 23 0.32 1.57 -55.52
C SER A 23 1.77 1.12 -55.33
N ASN A 24 2.73 1.92 -55.77
CA ASN A 24 4.16 1.62 -55.58
C ASN A 24 4.64 1.95 -54.18
N ASP A 25 4.12 3.02 -53.55
CA ASP A 25 4.49 3.39 -52.18
C ASP A 25 3.93 2.37 -51.13
N ILE A 26 2.73 1.85 -51.33
CA ILE A 26 2.16 0.84 -50.42
C ILE A 26 2.96 -0.47 -50.49
N SER A 27 3.36 -0.87 -51.66
CA SER A 27 4.16 -2.07 -51.91
C SER A 27 5.56 -1.98 -51.26
N ASN A 28 6.19 -0.81 -51.33
CA ASN A 28 7.53 -0.60 -50.79
C ASN A 28 7.52 -0.46 -49.24
N THR A 29 6.49 0.15 -48.66
CA THR A 29 6.36 0.26 -47.22
C THR A 29 6.03 -1.09 -46.57
N ASP A 30 5.18 -1.90 -47.18
CA ASP A 30 4.88 -3.26 -46.70
C ASP A 30 6.13 -4.17 -46.72
N PHE A 31 6.96 -4.00 -47.76
CA PHE A 31 8.20 -4.76 -47.88
C PHE A 31 9.26 -4.34 -46.87
N ILE A 32 9.38 -3.04 -46.59
CA ILE A 32 10.30 -2.50 -45.57
C ILE A 32 9.88 -2.93 -44.15
N ILE A 33 8.59 -2.92 -43.86
CA ILE A 33 8.07 -3.37 -42.56
C ILE A 33 8.32 -4.86 -42.35
N ARG A 34 8.18 -5.66 -43.40
CA ARG A 34 8.42 -7.10 -43.36
C ARG A 34 9.90 -7.45 -43.19
N ASP A 35 10.81 -6.69 -43.82
CA ASP A 35 12.26 -6.86 -43.65
C ASP A 35 12.72 -6.40 -42.24
N LEU A 36 12.08 -5.38 -41.67
CA LEU A 36 12.37 -4.96 -40.29
C LEU A 36 11.94 -6.00 -39.27
N ASP A 37 10.81 -6.70 -39.54
CA ASP A 37 10.35 -7.78 -38.64
C ASP A 37 11.23 -9.04 -38.72
N LEU A 38 11.85 -9.29 -39.90
CA LEU A 38 12.74 -10.45 -40.05
C LEU A 38 14.14 -10.22 -39.47
N ASN A 39 14.55 -8.96 -39.28
CA ASN A 39 15.82 -8.62 -38.64
C ASN A 39 15.70 -8.25 -37.14
N GLN A 40 14.51 -8.26 -36.60
CA GLN A 40 14.37 -8.32 -35.13
C GLN A 40 14.81 -9.72 -34.75
N GLU A 41 16.07 -9.84 -34.30
CA GLU A 41 16.48 -11.00 -33.53
C GLU A 41 15.35 -11.30 -32.51
N PRO A 42 14.83 -12.54 -32.47
CA PRO A 42 13.84 -12.88 -31.48
C PRO A 42 14.43 -12.46 -30.14
N GLU A 43 13.80 -11.46 -29.49
CA GLU A 43 14.18 -11.09 -28.13
C GLU A 43 14.26 -12.42 -27.37
N MET A 44 15.48 -12.85 -27.11
CA MET A 44 15.69 -14.08 -26.33
C MET A 44 14.77 -13.95 -25.12
N PRO A 45 13.94 -14.96 -24.84
CA PRO A 45 13.04 -14.88 -23.70
C PRO A 45 13.91 -14.54 -22.51
N ARG A 46 13.73 -13.33 -21.97
CA ARG A 46 14.43 -12.91 -20.75
C ARG A 46 14.31 -14.06 -19.81
N GLN A 47 15.43 -14.63 -19.42
CA GLN A 47 15.47 -15.76 -18.51
C GLN A 47 14.43 -15.51 -17.43
N SER A 48 13.45 -16.40 -17.33
CA SER A 48 12.37 -16.34 -16.37
C SER A 48 13.02 -16.25 -14.98
N LYS A 49 13.27 -15.02 -14.54
CA LYS A 49 13.61 -14.79 -13.13
C LYS A 49 12.43 -15.35 -12.37
N ASN A 50 12.71 -16.20 -11.42
CA ASN A 50 11.64 -16.73 -10.57
C ASN A 50 10.70 -15.60 -10.18
N PHE A 51 9.40 -15.79 -10.44
CA PHE A 51 8.35 -14.78 -10.19
C PHE A 51 8.55 -14.06 -8.84
N TRP A 52 8.94 -14.80 -7.82
CA TRP A 52 9.22 -14.29 -6.49
C TRP A 52 10.44 -13.36 -6.42
N GLN A 53 11.49 -13.64 -7.20
CA GLN A 53 12.70 -12.80 -7.25
C GLN A 53 12.41 -11.48 -7.95
N ASP A 54 11.60 -11.52 -9.00
CA ASP A 54 11.23 -10.31 -9.73
C ASP A 54 10.28 -9.43 -8.91
N ALA A 55 9.27 -10.03 -8.29
CA ALA A 55 8.38 -9.35 -7.36
C ALA A 55 9.15 -8.70 -6.20
N TRP A 56 10.12 -9.41 -5.62
CA TRP A 56 10.95 -8.88 -4.54
C TRP A 56 11.89 -7.78 -5.00
N SER A 57 12.46 -7.89 -6.19
CA SER A 57 13.32 -6.85 -6.75
C SER A 57 12.55 -5.56 -7.07
N GLN A 58 11.33 -5.69 -7.59
CA GLN A 58 10.44 -4.55 -7.85
C GLN A 58 9.97 -3.88 -6.55
N LEU A 59 9.65 -4.70 -5.53
CA LEU A 59 9.28 -4.18 -4.21
C LEU A 59 10.40 -3.35 -3.59
N LYS A 60 11.64 -3.84 -3.60
CA LYS A 60 12.80 -3.12 -3.06
C LYS A 60 13.12 -1.83 -3.83
N ARG A 61 12.79 -1.77 -5.10
CA ARG A 61 13.00 -0.59 -5.94
C ARG A 61 12.05 0.54 -5.58
N ASN A 62 10.88 0.23 -5.06
CA ASN A 62 9.90 1.20 -4.62
C ASN A 62 10.07 1.49 -3.11
N LYS A 63 10.71 2.61 -2.78
CA LYS A 63 10.99 3.01 -1.40
C LYS A 63 9.72 3.12 -0.55
N LEU A 64 8.63 3.61 -1.13
CA LEU A 64 7.35 3.76 -0.43
C LEU A 64 6.75 2.40 -0.06
N ALA A 65 6.84 1.41 -0.96
CA ALA A 65 6.37 0.05 -0.71
C ALA A 65 7.18 -0.63 0.40
N VAL A 66 8.50 -0.41 0.45
CA VAL A 66 9.35 -0.92 1.53
C VAL A 66 8.98 -0.33 2.87
N ILE A 67 8.74 0.99 2.93
CA ILE A 67 8.30 1.66 4.17
C ILE A 67 6.95 1.11 4.62
N GLY A 68 6.00 0.93 3.70
CA GLY A 68 4.70 0.34 4.01
C GLY A 68 4.80 -1.09 4.53
N MET A 69 5.66 -1.91 3.92
CA MET A 69 5.90 -3.29 4.35
C MET A 69 6.51 -3.35 5.75
N ILE A 70 7.51 -2.50 6.02
CA ILE A 70 8.13 -2.43 7.35
C ILE A 70 7.10 -1.96 8.39
N GLY A 71 6.30 -0.95 8.07
CA GLY A 71 5.23 -0.47 8.95
C GLY A 71 4.21 -1.57 9.28
N LEU A 72 3.77 -2.31 8.27
CA LEU A 72 2.85 -3.43 8.46
C LEU A 72 3.46 -4.53 9.32
N LEU A 73 4.71 -4.90 9.05
CA LEU A 73 5.43 -5.89 9.85
C LEU A 73 5.56 -5.46 11.31
N LEU A 74 5.86 -4.18 11.54
CA LEU A 74 5.96 -3.62 12.89
C LEU A 74 4.62 -3.71 13.62
N ILE A 75 3.50 -3.38 12.96
CA ILE A 75 2.15 -3.51 13.55
C ILE A 75 1.85 -4.96 13.91
N VAL A 76 2.16 -5.92 13.03
CA VAL A 76 1.96 -7.34 13.30
C VAL A 76 2.79 -7.79 14.51
N ILE A 77 4.05 -7.41 14.57
CA ILE A 77 4.94 -7.74 15.69
C ILE A 77 4.40 -7.13 16.98
N MET A 78 4.00 -5.85 16.95
CA MET A 78 3.43 -5.17 18.12
C MET A 78 2.09 -5.76 18.56
N ALA A 79 1.28 -6.28 17.64
CA ALA A 79 0.04 -6.96 18.01
C ALA A 79 0.29 -8.20 18.87
N PHE A 80 1.38 -8.92 18.63
CA PHE A 80 1.72 -10.10 19.44
C PHE A 80 2.52 -9.77 20.69
N ILE A 81 3.46 -8.84 20.62
CA ILE A 81 4.36 -8.47 21.73
C ILE A 81 3.70 -7.42 22.63
N GLY A 82 2.91 -6.51 22.06
CA GLY A 82 2.32 -5.38 22.80
C GLY A 82 1.57 -5.75 24.08
N PRO A 83 0.69 -6.77 24.08
CA PRO A 83 0.01 -7.20 25.29
C PRO A 83 0.95 -7.79 26.36
N LEU A 84 2.09 -8.33 25.93
CA LEU A 84 3.08 -8.94 26.85
C LEU A 84 3.99 -7.89 27.48
N MET A 85 4.11 -6.70 26.88
CA MET A 85 4.97 -5.62 27.40
C MET A 85 4.39 -4.97 28.67
N ASN A 86 3.08 -5.02 28.83
CA ASN A 86 2.42 -4.50 30.01
C ASN A 86 1.93 -5.66 30.91
N LYS A 87 2.07 -5.49 32.21
CA LYS A 87 1.70 -6.50 33.20
C LYS A 87 0.19 -6.56 33.44
N HIS A 88 -0.58 -5.64 32.87
CA HIS A 88 -2.03 -5.54 33.07
C HIS A 88 -2.76 -6.54 32.16
N ASP A 89 -3.69 -7.27 32.74
CA ASP A 89 -4.61 -8.11 31.99
C ASP A 89 -5.67 -7.25 31.28
N PHE A 90 -6.05 -7.64 30.06
CA PHE A 90 -7.05 -6.90 29.28
C PHE A 90 -8.45 -6.87 29.96
N ALA A 91 -8.75 -7.84 30.81
CA ALA A 91 -10.00 -7.98 31.54
C ALA A 91 -9.97 -7.31 32.93
N GLU A 92 -8.79 -6.96 33.42
CA GLU A 92 -8.64 -6.33 34.73
C GLU A 92 -9.34 -4.97 34.75
N GLN A 93 -10.19 -4.77 35.77
CA GLN A 93 -10.95 -3.54 35.96
C GLN A 93 -10.60 -2.97 37.35
N ASN A 94 -10.12 -1.74 37.34
CA ASN A 94 -9.86 -1.02 38.59
C ASN A 94 -10.58 0.33 38.56
N VAL A 95 -11.72 0.39 39.19
CA VAL A 95 -12.61 1.57 39.17
C VAL A 95 -11.94 2.80 39.78
N ASP A 96 -10.97 2.61 40.68
CA ASP A 96 -10.21 3.71 41.27
C ASP A 96 -9.25 4.37 40.27
N HIS A 97 -8.83 3.62 39.24
CA HIS A 97 -7.92 4.06 38.17
C HIS A 97 -8.66 4.49 36.88
N ARG A 98 -9.91 4.91 36.95
CA ARG A 98 -10.69 5.31 35.79
C ARG A 98 -10.23 6.64 35.22
N ASN A 99 -10.23 6.74 33.87
CA ASN A 99 -9.90 7.96 33.13
C ASN A 99 -8.51 8.54 33.44
N LEU A 100 -7.54 7.69 33.82
CA LEU A 100 -6.18 8.15 33.98
C LEU A 100 -5.58 8.55 32.63
N PRO A 101 -4.91 9.70 32.54
CA PRO A 101 -4.23 10.12 31.33
C PRO A 101 -3.04 9.22 31.00
N ALA A 102 -2.59 9.23 29.75
CA ALA A 102 -1.44 8.46 29.32
C ALA A 102 -0.18 8.88 30.08
N LYS A 103 0.59 7.89 30.56
CA LYS A 103 1.85 8.14 31.25
C LYS A 103 2.91 7.13 30.80
N ILE A 104 3.92 7.65 30.09
CA ILE A 104 5.08 6.87 29.63
C ILE A 104 6.29 7.34 30.44
N PRO A 105 6.91 6.49 31.27
CA PRO A 105 8.02 6.89 32.15
C PRO A 105 9.22 7.47 31.40
N LEU A 106 9.41 7.07 30.13
CA LEU A 106 10.54 7.53 29.29
C LEU A 106 10.32 8.92 28.70
N LEU A 107 9.05 9.35 28.53
CA LEU A 107 8.67 10.60 27.89
C LEU A 107 8.15 11.67 28.89
N ASP A 108 8.20 11.37 30.18
CA ASP A 108 7.74 12.26 31.27
C ASP A 108 8.53 13.60 31.31
N HIS A 109 9.72 13.62 30.69
CA HIS A 109 10.59 14.80 30.59
C HIS A 109 10.30 15.72 29.41
N VAL A 110 9.43 15.30 28.47
CA VAL A 110 9.13 16.06 27.24
C VAL A 110 7.80 16.80 27.44
N SER A 111 7.85 18.03 27.88
CA SER A 111 6.68 18.89 28.19
C SER A 111 5.75 19.16 27.01
N PHE A 112 6.16 18.82 25.78
CA PHE A 112 5.35 19.01 24.57
C PHE A 112 4.37 17.84 24.30
N LEU A 113 4.60 16.66 24.89
CA LEU A 113 3.79 15.48 24.67
C LEU A 113 2.85 15.24 25.86
N PRO A 114 1.58 14.92 25.62
CA PRO A 114 0.58 14.70 26.68
C PRO A 114 0.74 13.33 27.36
N PHE A 115 1.97 12.93 27.67
CA PHE A 115 2.32 11.65 28.31
C PHE A 115 2.92 11.81 29.70
N ASP A 116 2.67 12.96 30.34
CA ASP A 116 3.21 13.32 31.65
C ASP A 116 2.32 12.86 32.84
N GLY A 117 1.18 12.22 32.53
CA GLY A 117 0.25 11.74 33.57
C GLY A 117 -0.51 12.85 34.29
N LYS A 118 -0.50 14.08 33.78
CA LYS A 118 -1.30 15.18 34.29
C LYS A 118 -2.66 15.22 33.61
N GLY A 119 -3.69 15.45 34.41
CA GLY A 119 -5.02 15.72 33.89
C GLY A 119 -5.11 17.09 33.21
N THR A 120 -6.25 17.38 32.60
CA THR A 120 -6.57 18.68 32.00
C THR A 120 -6.46 19.83 33.01
N ASP A 121 -6.58 19.52 34.30
CA ASP A 121 -6.47 20.48 35.41
C ASP A 121 -5.01 20.73 35.85
N GLY A 122 -4.01 20.16 35.16
CA GLY A 122 -2.59 20.29 35.50
C GLY A 122 -2.18 19.51 36.75
N LYS A 123 -3.09 18.81 37.41
CA LYS A 123 -2.84 18.00 38.58
C LYS A 123 -2.37 16.59 38.18
N ASN A 124 -1.57 15.98 39.03
CA ASN A 124 -1.09 14.61 38.81
C ASN A 124 -2.22 13.61 39.13
N ALA A 125 -2.94 13.15 38.12
CA ALA A 125 -4.07 12.25 38.27
C ALA A 125 -3.69 10.92 38.94
N TYR A 126 -2.46 10.45 38.75
CA TYR A 126 -1.97 9.21 39.36
C TYR A 126 -1.81 9.32 40.90
N LYS A 127 -1.44 10.52 41.40
CA LYS A 127 -1.36 10.76 42.84
C LYS A 127 -2.73 10.83 43.48
N GLU A 128 -3.70 11.43 42.80
CA GLU A 128 -5.07 11.53 43.27
C GLU A 128 -5.77 10.16 43.29
N ALA A 129 -5.52 9.31 42.28
CA ALA A 129 -6.06 7.97 42.19
C ALA A 129 -5.29 6.94 43.04
N GLY A 130 -4.14 7.32 43.63
CA GLY A 130 -3.28 6.39 44.36
C GLY A 130 -2.63 5.32 43.49
N ALA A 131 -2.60 5.53 42.15
CA ALA A 131 -2.06 4.58 41.20
C ALA A 131 -0.54 4.55 41.25
N LYS A 132 0.02 3.40 41.57
CA LYS A 132 1.48 3.14 41.58
C LYS A 132 2.02 2.71 40.21
N GLU A 133 1.12 2.26 39.34
CA GLU A 133 1.43 1.69 38.02
C GLU A 133 1.27 2.75 36.93
N ASN A 134 2.02 2.61 35.85
CA ASN A 134 1.98 3.55 34.73
C ASN A 134 1.18 2.92 33.58
N TYR A 135 0.15 3.61 33.12
CA TYR A 135 -0.68 3.22 31.98
C TYR A 135 -0.21 4.01 30.75
N TRP A 136 0.41 3.32 29.79
CA TRP A 136 1.05 3.98 28.65
C TRP A 136 0.06 4.77 27.77
N PHE A 137 -1.13 4.23 27.53
CA PHE A 137 -2.22 4.91 26.82
C PHE A 137 -3.32 5.42 27.75
N GLY A 138 -3.07 5.36 29.07
CA GLY A 138 -4.08 5.67 30.06
C GLY A 138 -5.10 4.56 30.25
N THR A 139 -6.19 4.89 30.94
CA THR A 139 -7.28 3.96 31.26
C THR A 139 -8.62 4.44 30.74
N ASP A 140 -9.54 3.51 30.54
CA ASP A 140 -10.92 3.80 30.16
C ASP A 140 -11.80 4.17 31.39
N GLN A 141 -13.11 4.35 31.16
CA GLN A 141 -14.09 4.65 32.21
C GLN A 141 -14.24 3.55 33.28
N LEU A 142 -13.78 2.34 32.99
CA LEU A 142 -13.80 1.18 33.87
C LEU A 142 -12.42 0.92 34.49
N GLY A 143 -11.45 1.81 34.26
CA GLY A 143 -10.09 1.67 34.77
C GLY A 143 -9.27 0.57 34.07
N ARG A 144 -9.63 0.16 32.87
CA ARG A 144 -8.91 -0.85 32.09
C ARG A 144 -7.78 -0.22 31.30
N ASP A 145 -6.67 -0.95 31.14
CA ASP A 145 -5.53 -0.50 30.37
C ASP A 145 -5.83 -0.43 28.87
N LEU A 146 -5.75 0.77 28.30
CA LEU A 146 -6.00 1.01 26.87
C LEU A 146 -4.90 0.43 25.98
N TRP A 147 -3.65 0.38 26.44
CA TRP A 147 -2.54 -0.23 25.67
C TRP A 147 -2.81 -1.70 25.40
N THR A 148 -3.02 -2.49 26.44
CA THR A 148 -3.27 -3.92 26.32
C THR A 148 -4.52 -4.21 25.48
N ARG A 149 -5.57 -3.43 25.66
CA ARG A 149 -6.81 -3.58 24.89
C ARG A 149 -6.64 -3.26 23.41
N THR A 150 -5.87 -2.23 23.06
CA THR A 150 -5.60 -1.86 21.67
C THR A 150 -4.88 -3.00 20.94
N TRP A 151 -3.83 -3.53 21.53
CA TRP A 151 -3.07 -4.60 20.89
C TRP A 151 -3.81 -5.93 20.90
N LYS A 152 -4.62 -6.20 21.92
CA LYS A 152 -5.50 -7.38 21.93
C LYS A 152 -6.57 -7.29 20.83
N GLY A 153 -7.16 -6.10 20.65
CA GLY A 153 -8.06 -5.83 19.53
C GLY A 153 -7.39 -6.01 18.16
N ALA A 154 -6.14 -5.55 18.02
CA ALA A 154 -5.35 -5.74 16.80
C ALA A 154 -5.11 -7.25 16.52
N GLN A 155 -4.81 -8.06 17.53
CA GLN A 155 -4.71 -9.52 17.36
C GLN A 155 -6.00 -10.12 16.80
N ILE A 156 -7.14 -9.79 17.39
CA ILE A 156 -8.44 -10.30 16.95
C ILE A 156 -8.71 -9.90 15.50
N SER A 157 -8.44 -8.64 15.16
CA SER A 157 -8.60 -8.14 13.77
C SER A 157 -7.70 -8.90 12.78
N LEU A 158 -6.45 -9.19 13.15
CA LEU A 158 -5.54 -10.00 12.33
C LEU A 158 -6.06 -11.43 12.13
N TYR A 159 -6.55 -12.07 13.18
CA TYR A 159 -7.14 -13.42 13.07
C TYR A 159 -8.34 -13.42 12.13
N ILE A 160 -9.25 -12.46 12.28
CA ILE A 160 -10.43 -12.35 11.40
C ILE A 160 -9.99 -12.11 9.95
N GLY A 161 -9.02 -11.22 9.73
CA GLY A 161 -8.49 -10.94 8.40
C GLY A 161 -7.86 -12.16 7.72
N VAL A 162 -7.07 -12.95 8.47
CA VAL A 162 -6.48 -14.20 7.95
C VAL A 162 -7.56 -15.23 7.62
N VAL A 163 -8.53 -15.41 8.51
CA VAL A 163 -9.65 -16.36 8.27
C VAL A 163 -10.45 -15.94 7.04
N ALA A 164 -10.79 -14.65 6.91
CA ALA A 164 -11.49 -14.13 5.74
C ALA A 164 -10.71 -14.38 4.45
N ALA A 165 -9.41 -14.07 4.43
CA ALA A 165 -8.55 -14.31 3.27
C ALA A 165 -8.47 -15.78 2.89
N LEU A 166 -8.40 -16.68 3.86
CA LEU A 166 -8.41 -18.13 3.60
C LEU A 166 -9.74 -18.59 3.00
N LEU A 167 -10.87 -18.08 3.51
CA LEU A 167 -12.19 -18.38 2.94
C LEU A 167 -12.31 -17.87 1.50
N ASP A 168 -11.84 -16.65 1.21
CA ASP A 168 -11.85 -16.08 -0.13
C ASP A 168 -11.01 -16.91 -1.10
N ILE A 169 -9.83 -17.37 -0.68
CA ILE A 169 -8.99 -18.26 -1.48
C ILE A 169 -9.70 -19.59 -1.73
N CYS A 170 -10.26 -20.21 -0.70
CA CYS A 170 -10.98 -21.48 -0.84
C CYS A 170 -12.17 -21.36 -1.80
N ILE A 171 -12.97 -20.31 -1.67
CA ILE A 171 -14.11 -20.06 -2.56
C ILE A 171 -13.63 -19.75 -3.98
N GLY A 172 -12.61 -18.88 -4.13
CA GLY A 172 -12.11 -18.46 -5.44
C GLY A 172 -11.39 -19.59 -6.21
N VAL A 173 -10.81 -20.58 -5.52
CA VAL A 173 -10.20 -21.77 -6.17
C VAL A 173 -11.26 -22.80 -6.58
N VAL A 174 -12.36 -22.93 -5.82
CA VAL A 174 -13.42 -23.90 -6.08
C VAL A 174 -14.38 -23.39 -7.17
N TYR A 175 -14.57 -22.09 -7.30
CA TYR A 175 -15.49 -21.47 -8.24
C TYR A 175 -14.81 -21.15 -9.57
#